data_8072dc884ae7257487ada9e4c1a63540
#
_entry.id   8072dc884ae7257487ada9e4c1a63540
#
_cell.length_a   1.000
_cell.length_b   1.000
_cell.length_c   1.000
_cell.angle_alpha   90.00
_cell.angle_beta   90.00
_cell.angle_gamma   90.00
#
_symmetry.space_group_name_H-M   'P 1'
#
loop_
_entity.id
_entity.type
_entity.pdbx_description
1 polymer ?
#
loop_
_entity_poly.entity_id
_entity_poly.type
_entity_poly.pdbx_seq_one_letter_code
_entity_poly.pdbx_strand_id
1 'polypeptide(L)'
;GVLAGVSAAAVHGTRWLDPDAAAELVRADHVRSVPGISVRRAPKLETCVVDGMVATTPAQTAFDLARRMPLDQAIETVDALCNATGLKVCEIEELATRSKGAHGIGAVPRVLTLVDGGAASPPETHTRLLLVRAGLPLPETQIEIFDGDEFVARADMGWKQWRVLVEYDGVQHWTDPAQRTRDVDRYAVLPELGWTVLRVGA
;
A
#
# COMPACT_ATOMS: atom_id res chain seq x y z
N GLY A 1 14.79 3.45 -21.99
CA GLY A 1 13.46 3.55 -21.44
C GLY A 1 13.50 3.91 -19.97
N VAL A 2 12.40 4.39 -19.45
CA VAL A 2 12.20 4.68 -18.03
C VAL A 2 11.35 3.57 -17.44
N LEU A 3 11.75 2.98 -16.32
CA LEU A 3 10.93 2.03 -15.56
C LEU A 3 9.66 2.75 -15.07
N ALA A 4 8.51 2.09 -15.21
CA ALA A 4 7.20 2.68 -14.87
C ALA A 4 6.27 1.61 -14.28
N GLY A 5 5.11 2.01 -13.79
CA GLY A 5 4.10 1.09 -13.25
C GLY A 5 4.66 0.17 -12.19
N VAL A 6 4.34 -1.12 -12.27
CA VAL A 6 4.81 -2.11 -11.27
C VAL A 6 6.32 -2.28 -11.26
N SER A 7 7.01 -2.07 -12.39
CA SER A 7 8.48 -2.14 -12.43
C SER A 7 9.14 -0.96 -11.72
N ALA A 8 8.57 0.23 -11.79
CA ALA A 8 9.02 1.37 -11.00
C ALA A 8 8.71 1.15 -9.52
N ALA A 9 7.52 0.64 -9.18
CA ALA A 9 7.18 0.28 -7.81
C ALA A 9 8.19 -0.73 -7.22
N ALA A 10 8.57 -1.75 -7.99
CA ALA A 10 9.55 -2.76 -7.57
C ALA A 10 10.90 -2.14 -7.20
N VAL A 11 11.47 -1.26 -8.04
CA VAL A 11 12.76 -0.62 -7.75
C VAL A 11 12.67 0.39 -6.60
N HIS A 12 11.48 0.92 -6.30
CA HIS A 12 11.23 1.71 -5.10
C HIS A 12 11.07 0.88 -3.82
N GLY A 13 11.24 -0.44 -3.90
CA GLY A 13 11.18 -1.34 -2.75
C GLY A 13 9.78 -1.80 -2.38
N THR A 14 8.78 -1.58 -3.25
CA THR A 14 7.42 -2.07 -3.04
C THR A 14 7.41 -3.59 -2.93
N ARG A 15 6.81 -4.11 -1.87
CA ARG A 15 6.66 -5.54 -1.62
C ARG A 15 5.38 -6.08 -2.28
N TRP A 16 5.23 -7.41 -2.29
CA TRP A 16 4.01 -8.11 -2.70
C TRP A 16 3.62 -7.92 -4.18
N LEU A 17 4.57 -7.59 -5.03
CA LEU A 17 4.35 -7.54 -6.47
C LEU A 17 4.49 -8.94 -7.06
N ASP A 18 3.77 -9.18 -8.17
CA ASP A 18 3.90 -10.42 -8.93
C ASP A 18 5.29 -10.48 -9.58
N PRO A 19 6.14 -11.45 -9.21
CA PRO A 19 7.49 -11.58 -9.76
C PRO A 19 7.51 -11.95 -11.25
N ASP A 20 6.42 -12.53 -11.76
CA ASP A 20 6.29 -12.95 -13.16
C ASP A 20 5.63 -11.86 -14.03
N ALA A 21 5.28 -10.72 -13.45
CA ALA A 21 4.70 -9.61 -14.20
C ALA A 21 5.67 -9.10 -15.28
N ALA A 22 5.13 -8.80 -16.46
CA ALA A 22 5.92 -8.21 -17.55
C ALA A 22 6.55 -6.87 -17.09
N ALA A 23 7.82 -6.66 -17.40
CA ALA A 23 8.49 -5.41 -17.11
C ALA A 23 7.81 -4.24 -17.83
N GLU A 24 7.53 -3.16 -17.07
CA GLU A 24 6.87 -1.96 -17.62
C GLU A 24 7.89 -0.84 -17.86
N LEU A 25 7.93 -0.38 -19.09
CA LEU A 25 8.79 0.72 -19.53
C LEU A 25 7.96 1.83 -20.18
N VAL A 26 8.47 3.05 -20.06
CA VAL A 26 7.96 4.21 -20.80
C VAL A 26 9.07 4.81 -21.67
N ARG A 27 8.69 5.25 -22.86
CA ARG A 27 9.58 5.98 -23.79
C ARG A 27 8.85 7.16 -24.41
N ALA A 28 9.61 8.15 -24.85
CA ALA A 28 9.07 9.27 -25.63
C ALA A 28 8.68 8.83 -27.06
N ASP A 29 9.46 7.91 -27.62
CA ASP A 29 9.30 7.41 -28.98
C ASP A 29 8.35 6.22 -29.06
N HIS A 30 7.91 5.92 -30.28
CA HIS A 30 7.09 4.73 -30.57
C HIS A 30 7.96 3.47 -30.56
N VAL A 31 7.63 2.53 -29.67
CA VAL A 31 8.36 1.26 -29.57
C VAL A 31 7.36 0.11 -29.48
N ARG A 32 7.71 -1.01 -30.10
CA ARG A 32 6.94 -2.25 -29.97
C ARG A 32 7.25 -2.90 -28.63
N SER A 33 6.20 -3.37 -27.95
CA SER A 33 6.35 -4.30 -26.83
C SER A 33 6.91 -5.63 -27.35
N VAL A 34 7.67 -6.30 -26.51
CA VAL A 34 8.19 -7.65 -26.77
C VAL A 34 7.73 -8.57 -25.64
N PRO A 35 7.71 -9.90 -25.83
CA PRO A 35 7.34 -10.81 -24.76
C PRO A 35 8.12 -10.52 -23.48
N GLY A 36 7.42 -10.41 -22.34
CA GLY A 36 8.01 -10.07 -21.04
C GLY A 36 8.30 -8.58 -20.81
N ILE A 37 8.12 -7.70 -21.82
CA ILE A 37 8.32 -6.26 -21.67
C ILE A 37 7.16 -5.48 -22.29
N SER A 38 6.43 -4.74 -21.48
CA SER A 38 5.39 -3.80 -21.91
C SER A 38 5.99 -2.41 -22.06
N VAL A 39 5.91 -1.81 -23.25
CA VAL A 39 6.42 -0.47 -23.51
C VAL A 39 5.26 0.48 -23.83
N ARG A 40 5.20 1.60 -23.10
CA ARG A 40 4.19 2.64 -23.33
C ARG A 40 4.85 3.93 -23.79
N ARG A 41 4.11 4.72 -24.52
CA ARG A 41 4.52 6.09 -24.88
C ARG A 41 3.98 7.07 -23.84
N ALA A 42 4.89 7.87 -23.26
CA ALA A 42 4.51 9.05 -22.49
C ALA A 42 5.59 10.14 -22.65
N PRO A 43 5.21 11.33 -23.10
CA PRO A 43 6.18 12.37 -23.47
C PRO A 43 6.74 13.14 -22.28
N LYS A 44 6.05 13.14 -21.13
CA LYS A 44 6.47 13.88 -19.93
C LYS A 44 6.10 13.06 -18.69
N LEU A 45 7.10 12.67 -17.94
CA LEU A 45 6.96 11.98 -16.66
C LEU A 45 7.98 12.55 -15.67
N GLU A 46 7.60 12.61 -14.41
CA GLU A 46 8.56 12.88 -13.35
C GLU A 46 9.39 11.62 -13.11
N THR A 47 10.71 11.76 -13.19
CA THR A 47 11.65 10.63 -13.10
C THR A 47 12.72 10.88 -12.05
N CYS A 48 13.27 9.79 -11.51
CA CYS A 48 14.41 9.79 -10.60
C CYS A 48 15.34 8.63 -10.96
N VAL A 49 16.48 8.57 -10.30
CA VAL A 49 17.43 7.47 -10.42
C VAL A 49 17.40 6.65 -9.13
N VAL A 50 17.20 5.34 -9.25
CA VAL A 50 17.22 4.38 -8.15
C VAL A 50 18.20 3.27 -8.54
N ASP A 51 19.23 3.06 -7.76
CA ASP A 51 20.28 2.04 -8.00
C ASP A 51 20.83 2.06 -9.44
N GLY A 52 21.05 3.28 -9.99
CA GLY A 52 21.54 3.47 -11.35
C GLY A 52 20.49 3.29 -12.47
N MET A 53 19.27 2.94 -12.14
CA MET A 53 18.15 2.80 -13.08
C MET A 53 17.28 4.05 -13.10
N VAL A 54 16.87 4.48 -14.28
CA VAL A 54 15.90 5.59 -14.42
C VAL A 54 14.48 5.04 -14.26
N ALA A 55 13.75 5.52 -13.26
CA ALA A 55 12.38 5.14 -12.98
C ALA A 55 11.48 6.39 -12.83
N THR A 56 10.17 6.21 -12.95
CA THR A 56 9.22 7.26 -12.52
C THR A 56 9.35 7.48 -11.02
N THR A 57 9.18 8.74 -10.56
CA THR A 57 9.17 9.05 -9.11
C THR A 57 8.09 8.26 -8.38
N PRO A 58 8.18 8.06 -7.05
CA PRO A 58 7.10 7.39 -6.30
C PRO A 58 5.73 8.01 -6.55
N ALA A 59 5.61 9.35 -6.55
CA ALA A 59 4.35 10.04 -6.80
C ALA A 59 3.82 9.79 -8.24
N GLN A 60 4.69 9.86 -9.26
CA GLN A 60 4.33 9.55 -10.64
C GLN A 60 3.92 8.07 -10.80
N THR A 61 4.62 7.17 -10.11
CA THR A 61 4.32 5.73 -10.12
C THR A 61 2.95 5.48 -9.50
N ALA A 62 2.69 6.01 -8.31
CA ALA A 62 1.39 5.89 -7.63
C ALA A 62 0.24 6.46 -8.47
N PHE A 63 0.43 7.65 -9.04
CA PHE A 63 -0.55 8.27 -9.94
C PHE A 63 -0.86 7.39 -11.16
N ASP A 64 0.17 6.81 -11.78
CA ASP A 64 0.00 5.93 -12.94
C ASP A 64 -0.69 4.61 -12.58
N LEU A 65 -0.40 4.01 -11.44
CA LEU A 65 -1.07 2.82 -10.91
C LEU A 65 -2.54 3.13 -10.60
N ALA A 66 -2.81 4.21 -9.86
CA ALA A 66 -4.16 4.62 -9.47
C ALA A 66 -5.11 4.85 -10.65
N ARG A 67 -4.62 5.36 -11.78
CA ARG A 67 -5.45 5.65 -12.95
C ARG A 67 -5.57 4.50 -13.96
N ARG A 68 -4.79 3.42 -13.80
CA ARG A 68 -4.66 2.35 -14.80
C ARG A 68 -5.07 0.97 -14.31
N MET A 69 -4.88 0.69 -13.05
CA MET A 69 -5.22 -0.61 -12.47
C MET A 69 -6.69 -0.69 -12.05
N PRO A 70 -7.25 -1.90 -11.96
CA PRO A 70 -8.52 -2.13 -11.27
C PRO A 70 -8.46 -1.56 -9.84
N LEU A 71 -9.59 -1.07 -9.32
CA LEU A 71 -9.67 -0.29 -8.09
C LEU A 71 -8.92 -0.95 -6.91
N ASP A 72 -9.24 -2.19 -6.60
CA ASP A 72 -8.68 -2.88 -5.42
C ASP A 72 -7.18 -3.11 -5.56
N GLN A 73 -6.77 -3.54 -6.74
CA GLN A 73 -5.36 -3.75 -7.07
C GLN A 73 -4.57 -2.42 -7.07
N ALA A 74 -5.19 -1.33 -7.52
CA ALA A 74 -4.58 0.00 -7.45
C ALA A 74 -4.35 0.43 -6.01
N ILE A 75 -5.36 0.25 -5.13
CA ILE A 75 -5.25 0.61 -3.71
C ILE A 75 -4.14 -0.24 -3.05
N GLU A 76 -4.18 -1.55 -3.22
CA GLU A 76 -3.19 -2.48 -2.66
C GLU A 76 -1.75 -2.12 -3.08
N THR A 77 -1.55 -1.89 -4.38
CA THR A 77 -0.20 -1.60 -4.89
C THR A 77 0.28 -0.20 -4.47
N VAL A 78 -0.64 0.79 -4.40
CA VAL A 78 -0.29 2.15 -3.95
C VAL A 78 -0.07 2.17 -2.44
N ASP A 79 -0.84 1.44 -1.63
CA ASP A 79 -0.59 1.26 -0.20
C ASP A 79 0.84 0.73 0.04
N ALA A 80 1.18 -0.36 -0.66
CA ALA A 80 2.51 -0.97 -0.54
C ALA A 80 3.64 -0.03 -1.01
N LEU A 81 3.42 0.77 -2.05
CA LEU A 81 4.38 1.79 -2.50
C LEU A 81 4.52 2.93 -1.48
N CYS A 82 3.42 3.43 -0.93
CA CYS A 82 3.43 4.45 0.12
C CYS A 82 4.15 3.92 1.37
N ASN A 83 3.89 2.68 1.77
CA ASN A 83 4.56 2.02 2.88
C ASN A 83 6.08 1.94 2.65
N ALA A 84 6.52 1.52 1.45
CA ALA A 84 7.94 1.35 1.12
C ALA A 84 8.70 2.68 1.02
N THR A 85 8.05 3.76 0.57
CA THR A 85 8.73 5.01 0.22
C THR A 85 8.45 6.17 1.17
N GLY A 86 7.44 6.03 2.04
CA GLY A 86 6.94 7.13 2.87
C GLY A 86 6.16 8.20 2.08
N LEU A 87 5.82 7.94 0.80
CA LEU A 87 5.03 8.81 -0.05
C LEU A 87 3.69 9.18 0.62
N LYS A 88 3.35 10.45 0.58
CA LYS A 88 2.07 10.95 1.14
C LYS A 88 1.03 11.10 0.03
N VAL A 89 -0.23 10.85 0.38
CA VAL A 89 -1.37 10.96 -0.55
C VAL A 89 -1.43 12.36 -1.19
N CYS A 90 -1.15 13.42 -0.44
CA CYS A 90 -1.16 14.79 -0.96
C CYS A 90 -0.17 15.02 -2.13
N GLU A 91 0.97 14.34 -2.16
CA GLU A 91 1.93 14.43 -3.27
C GLU A 91 1.36 13.83 -4.57
N ILE A 92 0.56 12.76 -4.43
CA ILE A 92 -0.14 12.14 -5.56
C ILE A 92 -1.29 13.07 -6.05
N GLU A 93 -2.02 13.68 -5.12
CA GLU A 93 -3.09 14.66 -5.42
C GLU A 93 -2.55 15.89 -6.15
N GLU A 94 -1.40 16.41 -5.72
CA GLU A 94 -0.73 17.52 -6.40
C GLU A 94 -0.37 17.16 -7.84
N LEU A 95 0.17 15.97 -8.06
CA LEU A 95 0.49 15.48 -9.40
C LEU A 95 -0.78 15.29 -10.24
N ALA A 96 -1.85 14.72 -9.67
CA ALA A 96 -3.14 14.58 -10.35
C ALA A 96 -3.71 15.94 -10.77
N THR A 97 -3.60 16.95 -9.92
CA THR A 97 -4.06 18.31 -10.20
C THR A 97 -3.32 18.94 -11.40
N ARG A 98 -2.02 18.68 -11.53
CA ARG A 98 -1.19 19.14 -12.65
C ARG A 98 -1.39 18.31 -13.93
N SER A 99 -1.94 17.11 -13.81
CA SER A 99 -2.10 16.13 -14.89
C SER A 99 -3.52 16.07 -15.44
N LYS A 100 -4.27 17.18 -15.38
CA LYS A 100 -5.63 17.27 -15.92
C LYS A 100 -5.68 16.82 -17.38
N GLY A 101 -6.63 15.92 -17.71
CA GLY A 101 -6.75 15.32 -19.04
C GLY A 101 -5.96 14.02 -19.24
N ALA A 102 -5.21 13.54 -18.26
CA ALA A 102 -4.59 12.22 -18.33
C ALA A 102 -5.66 11.13 -18.43
N HIS A 103 -5.44 10.16 -19.34
CA HIS A 103 -6.36 9.03 -19.48
C HIS A 103 -6.50 8.27 -18.17
N GLY A 104 -7.74 7.99 -17.75
CA GLY A 104 -8.06 7.29 -16.51
C GLY A 104 -8.00 8.14 -15.24
N ILE A 105 -7.74 9.47 -15.33
CA ILE A 105 -7.63 10.36 -14.17
C ILE A 105 -8.88 10.34 -13.28
N GLY A 106 -10.06 10.07 -13.83
CA GLY A 106 -11.31 10.00 -13.06
C GLY A 106 -11.33 8.89 -11.99
N ALA A 107 -10.46 7.89 -12.09
CA ALA A 107 -10.33 6.85 -11.07
C ALA A 107 -9.51 7.30 -9.84
N VAL A 108 -8.58 8.25 -10.05
CA VAL A 108 -7.59 8.64 -9.03
C VAL A 108 -8.23 9.12 -7.73
N PRO A 109 -9.22 10.03 -7.71
CA PRO A 109 -9.82 10.48 -6.45
C PRO A 109 -10.39 9.32 -5.62
N ARG A 110 -11.06 8.37 -6.29
CA ARG A 110 -11.64 7.21 -5.62
C ARG A 110 -10.57 6.28 -5.04
N VAL A 111 -9.45 6.10 -5.71
CA VAL A 111 -8.32 5.33 -5.18
C VAL A 111 -7.74 6.05 -3.96
N LEU A 112 -7.44 7.35 -4.08
CA LEU A 112 -6.76 8.12 -3.03
C LEU A 112 -7.59 8.30 -1.76
N THR A 113 -8.94 8.27 -1.84
CA THR A 113 -9.78 8.25 -0.64
C THR A 113 -9.68 6.95 0.17
N LEU A 114 -9.13 5.90 -0.43
CA LEU A 114 -9.02 4.57 0.18
C LEU A 114 -7.58 4.12 0.39
N VAL A 115 -6.60 4.86 -0.12
CA VAL A 115 -5.17 4.56 0.07
C VAL A 115 -4.74 4.89 1.49
N ASP A 116 -3.97 3.97 2.09
CA ASP A 116 -3.35 4.11 3.40
C ASP A 116 -1.99 3.38 3.43
N GLY A 117 -0.90 4.13 3.44
CA GLY A 117 0.46 3.59 3.48
C GLY A 117 0.84 2.90 4.81
N GLY A 118 -0.06 2.85 5.79
CA GLY A 118 0.12 2.09 7.02
C GLY A 118 -0.08 0.58 6.84
N ALA A 119 -0.85 0.15 5.84
CA ALA A 119 -1.03 -1.28 5.57
C ALA A 119 0.32 -1.93 5.20
N ALA A 120 0.74 -2.93 5.95
CA ALA A 120 2.03 -3.61 5.75
C ALA A 120 1.93 -4.82 4.81
N SER A 121 0.71 -5.25 4.46
CA SER A 121 0.47 -6.41 3.59
C SER A 121 -0.85 -6.28 2.81
N PRO A 122 -0.98 -6.99 1.65
CA PRO A 122 -2.23 -7.05 0.89
C PRO A 122 -3.45 -7.51 1.70
N PRO A 123 -3.36 -8.56 2.54
CA PRO A 123 -4.48 -8.95 3.38
C PRO A 123 -4.96 -7.86 4.35
N GLU A 124 -4.06 -7.04 4.89
CA GLU A 124 -4.44 -5.88 5.71
C GLU A 124 -5.22 -4.85 4.89
N THR A 125 -4.75 -4.51 3.68
CA THR A 125 -5.49 -3.65 2.74
C THR A 125 -6.86 -4.24 2.44
N HIS A 126 -6.95 -5.53 2.12
CA HIS A 126 -8.23 -6.20 1.82
C HIS A 126 -9.18 -6.17 3.01
N THR A 127 -8.69 -6.47 4.23
CA THR A 127 -9.48 -6.41 5.45
C THR A 127 -10.02 -4.99 5.68
N ARG A 128 -9.17 -3.97 5.55
CA ARG A 128 -9.55 -2.56 5.66
C ARG A 128 -10.64 -2.20 4.66
N LEU A 129 -10.48 -2.57 3.38
CA LEU A 129 -11.47 -2.30 2.34
C LEU A 129 -12.81 -3.02 2.60
N LEU A 130 -12.77 -4.24 3.12
CA LEU A 130 -13.97 -5.00 3.49
C LEU A 130 -14.75 -4.29 4.58
N LEU A 131 -14.09 -3.83 5.64
CA LEU A 131 -14.70 -3.07 6.73
C LEU A 131 -15.37 -1.79 6.24
N VAL A 132 -14.66 -1.01 5.40
CA VAL A 132 -15.19 0.24 4.82
C VAL A 132 -16.40 -0.04 3.92
N ARG A 133 -16.37 -1.09 3.10
CA ARG A 133 -17.49 -1.49 2.24
C ARG A 133 -18.69 -2.00 3.02
N ALA A 134 -18.46 -2.56 4.18
CA ALA A 134 -19.54 -2.95 5.12
C ALA A 134 -20.17 -1.73 5.83
N GLY A 135 -19.72 -0.51 5.54
CA GLY A 135 -20.27 0.73 6.09
C GLY A 135 -19.65 1.15 7.42
N LEU A 136 -18.55 0.51 7.85
CA LEU A 136 -17.80 0.96 9.02
C LEU A 136 -16.95 2.19 8.66
N PRO A 137 -16.69 3.08 9.61
CA PRO A 137 -15.75 4.17 9.42
C PRO A 137 -14.36 3.66 9.02
N LEU A 138 -13.61 4.50 8.29
CA LEU A 138 -12.22 4.17 7.94
C LEU A 138 -11.42 3.91 9.22
N PRO A 139 -10.83 2.71 9.39
CA PRO A 139 -9.98 2.44 10.55
C PRO A 139 -8.64 3.18 10.42
N GLU A 140 -8.04 3.53 11.54
CA GLU A 140 -6.63 3.90 11.61
C GLU A 140 -5.78 2.63 11.45
N THR A 141 -4.63 2.75 10.77
CA THR A 141 -3.67 1.65 10.60
C THR A 141 -2.49 1.80 11.55
N GLN A 142 -1.80 0.68 11.83
CA GLN A 142 -0.58 0.63 12.65
C GLN A 142 -0.74 1.36 14.00
N ILE A 143 -1.80 1.00 14.73
CA ILE A 143 -2.12 1.62 16.02
C ILE A 143 -1.12 1.15 17.07
N GLU A 144 -0.33 2.08 17.60
CA GLU A 144 0.54 1.83 18.74
C GLU A 144 -0.25 1.95 20.06
N ILE A 145 -0.08 0.97 20.92
CA ILE A 145 -0.71 0.86 22.24
C ILE A 145 0.38 0.95 23.28
N PHE A 146 0.12 1.78 24.30
CA PHE A 146 1.02 2.00 25.43
C PHE A 146 0.29 1.74 26.74
N ASP A 147 1.03 1.27 27.75
CA ASP A 147 0.64 1.29 29.17
C ASP A 147 1.50 2.34 29.88
N GLY A 148 0.92 3.49 30.16
CA GLY A 148 1.68 4.68 30.53
C GLY A 148 2.64 5.08 29.41
N ASP A 149 3.95 5.05 29.70
CA ASP A 149 5.02 5.35 28.72
C ASP A 149 5.63 4.07 28.10
N GLU A 150 5.17 2.89 28.50
CA GLU A 150 5.69 1.62 28.00
C GLU A 150 4.95 1.17 26.75
N PHE A 151 5.71 0.90 25.66
CA PHE A 151 5.16 0.34 24.43
C PHE A 151 4.73 -1.11 24.64
N VAL A 152 3.43 -1.39 24.44
CA VAL A 152 2.85 -2.74 24.59
C VAL A 152 2.74 -3.44 23.26
N ALA A 153 2.11 -2.82 22.28
CA ALA A 153 1.76 -3.45 21.01
C ALA A 153 1.59 -2.44 19.89
N ARG A 154 1.63 -2.97 18.66
CA ARG A 154 1.16 -2.25 17.46
C ARG A 154 0.19 -3.14 16.72
N ALA A 155 -1.05 -2.69 16.59
CA ALA A 155 -2.10 -3.42 15.90
C ALA A 155 -2.20 -2.98 14.43
N ASP A 156 -2.61 -3.89 13.54
CA ASP A 156 -2.69 -3.63 12.11
C ASP A 156 -3.63 -2.48 11.80
N MET A 157 -4.83 -2.50 12.40
CA MET A 157 -5.82 -1.44 12.22
C MET A 157 -6.86 -1.42 13.35
N GLY A 158 -7.69 -0.36 13.40
CA GLY A 158 -8.79 -0.27 14.35
C GLY A 158 -9.32 1.14 14.55
N TRP A 159 -10.03 1.33 15.64
CA TRP A 159 -10.66 2.60 16.01
C TRP A 159 -10.35 2.93 17.47
N LYS A 160 -9.43 3.86 17.68
CA LYS A 160 -9.00 4.28 19.02
C LYS A 160 -10.16 4.79 19.89
N GLN A 161 -11.09 5.50 19.28
CA GLN A 161 -12.25 6.07 19.97
C GLN A 161 -13.18 5.01 20.58
N TRP A 162 -13.20 3.81 20.01
CA TRP A 162 -14.00 2.68 20.51
C TRP A 162 -13.14 1.61 21.17
N ARG A 163 -11.83 1.79 21.20
CA ARG A 163 -10.87 0.79 21.68
C ARG A 163 -11.05 -0.58 21.01
N VAL A 164 -11.30 -0.58 19.71
CA VAL A 164 -11.43 -1.80 18.91
C VAL A 164 -10.25 -1.91 17.96
N LEU A 165 -9.58 -3.05 18.00
CA LEU A 165 -8.46 -3.41 17.14
C LEU A 165 -8.87 -4.56 16.22
N VAL A 166 -8.37 -4.55 15.00
CA VAL A 166 -8.53 -5.63 14.03
C VAL A 166 -7.13 -6.04 13.57
N GLU A 167 -6.81 -7.32 13.71
CA GLU A 167 -5.55 -7.90 13.29
C GLU A 167 -5.77 -9.00 12.26
N TYR A 168 -4.96 -8.98 11.22
CA TYR A 168 -4.96 -10.06 10.24
C TYR A 168 -3.97 -11.15 10.67
N ASP A 169 -4.50 -12.32 11.01
CA ASP A 169 -3.72 -13.50 11.40
C ASP A 169 -3.38 -14.33 10.16
N GLY A 170 -2.27 -14.00 9.50
CA GLY A 170 -1.77 -14.72 8.33
C GLY A 170 -1.02 -16.00 8.73
N VAL A 171 -1.13 -17.03 7.91
CA VAL A 171 -0.45 -18.34 8.09
C VAL A 171 1.08 -18.21 8.28
N GLN A 172 1.67 -17.11 7.81
CA GLN A 172 3.13 -16.87 7.88
C GLN A 172 3.65 -16.57 9.30
N HIS A 173 2.80 -16.13 10.24
CA HIS A 173 3.20 -15.87 11.63
C HIS A 173 3.39 -17.13 12.48
N TRP A 174 3.13 -18.32 11.94
CA TRP A 174 3.16 -19.58 12.67
C TRP A 174 4.55 -20.26 12.73
N THR A 175 5.57 -19.69 12.11
CA THR A 175 6.87 -20.36 11.92
C THR A 175 7.90 -20.09 13.02
N ASP A 176 7.75 -19.05 13.85
CA ASP A 176 8.67 -18.74 14.94
C ASP A 176 8.03 -18.93 16.34
N PRO A 177 8.45 -19.97 17.09
CA PRO A 177 7.93 -20.23 18.45
C PRO A 177 8.19 -19.08 19.45
N ALA A 178 9.32 -18.36 19.31
CA ALA A 178 9.67 -17.25 20.20
C ALA A 178 8.82 -16.00 19.94
N GLN A 179 8.40 -15.79 18.71
CA GLN A 179 7.48 -14.72 18.33
C GLN A 179 6.06 -15.03 18.84
N ARG A 180 5.64 -16.31 18.77
CA ARG A 180 4.36 -16.78 19.33
C ARG A 180 4.21 -16.47 20.82
N THR A 181 5.23 -16.77 21.62
CA THR A 181 5.15 -16.55 23.07
C THR A 181 4.96 -15.06 23.38
N ARG A 182 5.72 -14.20 22.72
CA ARG A 182 5.58 -12.73 22.87
C ARG A 182 4.21 -12.22 22.41
N ASP A 183 3.65 -12.79 21.36
CA ASP A 183 2.33 -12.41 20.86
C ASP A 183 1.21 -12.85 21.81
N VAL A 184 1.33 -14.03 22.43
CA VAL A 184 0.35 -14.51 23.43
C VAL A 184 0.34 -13.61 24.66
N ASP A 185 1.51 -13.24 25.19
CA ASP A 185 1.61 -12.35 26.34
C ASP A 185 1.07 -10.96 26.03
N ARG A 186 1.39 -10.42 24.83
CA ARG A 186 0.91 -9.13 24.34
C ARG A 186 -0.62 -9.07 24.25
N TYR A 187 -1.24 -10.13 23.72
CA TYR A 187 -2.70 -10.19 23.59
C TYR A 187 -3.44 -10.34 24.91
N ALA A 188 -2.79 -10.89 25.95
CA ALA A 188 -3.38 -10.98 27.29
C ALA A 188 -3.52 -9.61 27.96
N VAL A 189 -2.61 -8.68 27.69
CA VAL A 189 -2.59 -7.33 28.27
C VAL A 189 -3.60 -6.38 27.61
N LEU A 190 -3.86 -6.52 26.31
CA LEU A 190 -4.75 -5.58 25.59
C LEU A 190 -6.16 -5.47 26.18
N PRO A 191 -6.84 -6.57 26.57
CA PRO A 191 -8.12 -6.49 27.26
C PRO A 191 -8.05 -5.79 28.62
N GLU A 192 -6.96 -5.96 29.36
CA GLU A 192 -6.76 -5.27 30.66
C GLU A 192 -6.64 -3.76 30.48
N LEU A 193 -6.07 -3.32 29.35
CA LEU A 193 -6.02 -1.92 28.92
C LEU A 193 -7.33 -1.43 28.29
N GLY A 194 -8.36 -2.28 28.28
CA GLY A 194 -9.71 -1.95 27.79
C GLY A 194 -9.86 -2.02 26.26
N TRP A 195 -8.97 -2.74 25.56
CA TRP A 195 -9.07 -2.94 24.13
C TRP A 195 -9.82 -4.23 23.79
N THR A 196 -10.69 -4.16 22.78
CA THR A 196 -11.28 -5.35 22.15
C THR A 196 -10.49 -5.69 20.89
N VAL A 197 -9.98 -6.91 20.79
CA VAL A 197 -9.18 -7.37 19.66
C VAL A 197 -9.98 -8.37 18.83
N LEU A 198 -10.17 -8.06 17.57
CA LEU A 198 -10.78 -8.95 16.58
C LEU A 198 -9.69 -9.51 15.68
N ARG A 199 -9.60 -10.83 15.58
CA ARG A 199 -8.66 -11.51 14.68
C ARG A 199 -9.40 -11.96 13.43
N VAL A 200 -8.84 -11.63 12.27
CA VAL A 200 -9.36 -12.04 10.96
C VAL A 200 -8.31 -12.95 10.33
N GLY A 201 -8.68 -14.16 10.02
CA GLY A 201 -7.84 -15.13 9.32
C GLY A 201 -8.31 -15.41 7.90
N ALA A 202 -7.46 -16.05 7.09
CA ALA A 202 -7.80 -16.52 5.75
C ALA A 202 -8.72 -17.73 5.77
#